data_460144b8a0f44b7252029571b29d58fb
#
_entry.id   460144b8a0f44b7252029571b29d58fb
#
_cell.length_a   1.000
_cell.length_b   1.000
_cell.length_c   1.000
_cell.angle_alpha   90.00
_cell.angle_beta   90.00
_cell.angle_gamma   90.00
#
_symmetry.space_group_name_H-M   'P 1'
#
loop_
_entity.id
_entity.type
_entity.pdbx_description
1 polymer ?
#
loop_
_entity_poly.entity_id
_entity_poly.type
_entity_poly.pdbx_seq_one_letter_code
_entity_poly.pdbx_strand_id
1 'polypeptide(L)'
;ECLSTVREELEEYFPYRVVRVPRAEADDIIGVLANDYGNLLGAEPIMIISGDKDFIQLQSNMNVKQYNPVMKKNVTHANPGLYLKEHIIRGDTGDGVPNFMSNDDQLVLGTRAKPIMTKNLERWIKMKPEEFCTSEYLRNWHRNQQLVDLNFTPDDIKTAILDAFKAQEGKDRSKLFDYFIKYKLATLTEHIGDF
;
A
#
# COMPACT_ATOMS: atom_id res chain seq x y z
N GLU A 1 20.98 -10.40 -1.41
CA GLU A 1 21.24 -11.69 -2.11
C GLU A 1 20.15 -12.71 -1.78
N CYS A 2 19.92 -13.11 -0.51
CA CYS A 2 18.92 -14.12 -0.13
C CYS A 2 17.48 -13.74 -0.56
N LEU A 3 17.04 -12.49 -0.29
CA LEU A 3 15.70 -12.03 -0.67
C LEU A 3 15.48 -11.97 -2.18
N SER A 4 16.53 -11.68 -2.95
CA SER A 4 16.44 -11.70 -4.41
C SER A 4 16.23 -13.11 -4.93
N THR A 5 16.99 -14.08 -4.39
CA THR A 5 16.86 -15.50 -4.74
C THR A 5 15.47 -16.03 -4.43
N VAL A 6 14.96 -15.79 -3.21
CA VAL A 6 13.60 -16.22 -2.82
C VAL A 6 12.53 -15.66 -3.75
N ARG A 7 12.65 -14.39 -4.12
CA ARG A 7 11.70 -13.74 -5.04
C ARG A 7 11.75 -14.37 -6.43
N GLU A 8 12.94 -14.60 -6.98
CA GLU A 8 13.13 -15.26 -8.28
C GLU A 8 12.56 -16.68 -8.27
N GLU A 9 12.77 -17.43 -7.21
CA GLU A 9 12.21 -18.76 -7.02
C GLU A 9 10.67 -18.74 -6.92
N LEU A 10 10.09 -17.80 -6.19
CA LEU A 10 8.63 -17.60 -6.13
C LEU A 10 8.06 -17.25 -7.51
N GLU A 11 8.76 -16.43 -8.28
CA GLU A 11 8.34 -16.04 -9.62
C GLU A 11 8.42 -17.20 -10.60
N GLU A 12 9.44 -18.04 -10.51
CA GLU A 12 9.69 -19.13 -11.47
C GLU A 12 8.87 -20.40 -11.18
N TYR A 13 8.74 -20.78 -9.89
CA TYR A 13 8.24 -22.11 -9.52
C TYR A 13 6.85 -22.11 -8.89
N PHE A 14 6.39 -20.96 -8.38
CA PHE A 14 5.13 -20.89 -7.63
C PHE A 14 3.98 -20.34 -8.48
N PRO A 15 2.72 -20.67 -8.17
CA PRO A 15 1.56 -20.17 -8.89
C PRO A 15 1.24 -18.70 -8.56
N TYR A 16 2.13 -18.04 -7.82
CA TYR A 16 1.92 -16.66 -7.38
C TYR A 16 2.37 -15.65 -8.44
N ARG A 17 1.65 -14.54 -8.55
CA ARG A 17 2.10 -13.40 -9.34
C ARG A 17 3.04 -12.55 -8.51
N VAL A 18 4.30 -12.49 -8.90
CA VAL A 18 5.32 -11.68 -8.24
C VAL A 18 5.49 -10.39 -9.03
N VAL A 19 4.77 -9.35 -8.63
CA VAL A 19 4.76 -8.09 -9.36
C VAL A 19 5.88 -7.18 -8.90
N ARG A 20 6.64 -6.67 -9.86
CA ARG A 20 7.72 -5.72 -9.65
C ARG A 20 7.80 -4.75 -10.81
N VAL A 21 7.74 -3.46 -10.49
CA VAL A 21 7.78 -2.38 -11.48
C VAL A 21 8.86 -1.38 -11.08
N PRO A 22 9.76 -0.96 -11.98
CA PRO A 22 10.73 0.09 -11.69
C PRO A 22 10.03 1.38 -11.24
N ARG A 23 10.56 2.04 -10.23
CA ARG A 23 10.02 3.27 -9.62
C ARG A 23 8.69 3.11 -8.87
N ALA A 24 8.20 1.90 -8.69
CA ALA A 24 7.04 1.60 -7.86
C ALA A 24 7.47 0.92 -6.56
N GLU A 25 6.89 1.34 -5.46
CA GLU A 25 6.96 0.66 -4.17
C GLU A 25 5.88 -0.42 -4.07
N ALA A 26 5.96 -1.27 -3.05
CA ALA A 26 4.95 -2.30 -2.83
C ALA A 26 3.56 -1.68 -2.59
N ASP A 27 3.52 -0.52 -1.96
CA ASP A 27 2.28 0.21 -1.64
C ASP A 27 1.59 0.74 -2.88
N ASP A 28 2.35 1.26 -3.86
CA ASP A 28 1.82 1.63 -5.18
C ASP A 28 1.18 0.42 -5.87
N ILE A 29 1.88 -0.72 -5.87
CA ILE A 29 1.41 -1.93 -6.53
C ILE A 29 0.12 -2.43 -5.88
N ILE A 30 0.08 -2.53 -4.56
CA ILE A 30 -1.10 -2.96 -3.81
C ILE A 30 -2.24 -1.96 -3.99
N GLY A 31 -1.96 -0.66 -3.92
CA GLY A 31 -2.94 0.40 -4.10
C GLY A 31 -3.60 0.35 -5.48
N VAL A 32 -2.80 0.24 -6.54
CA VAL A 32 -3.29 0.15 -7.92
C VAL A 32 -4.12 -1.11 -8.13
N LEU A 33 -3.64 -2.28 -7.72
CA LEU A 33 -4.35 -3.54 -7.88
C LEU A 33 -5.65 -3.57 -7.06
N ALA A 34 -5.64 -3.09 -5.82
CA ALA A 34 -6.82 -3.02 -4.98
C ALA A 34 -7.89 -2.09 -5.56
N ASN A 35 -7.48 -0.96 -6.14
CA ASN A 35 -8.40 -0.01 -6.76
C ASN A 35 -8.95 -0.52 -8.09
N ASP A 36 -8.12 -1.13 -8.93
CA ASP A 36 -8.55 -1.63 -10.25
C ASP A 36 -9.47 -2.85 -10.12
N TYR A 37 -9.02 -3.88 -9.41
CA TYR A 37 -9.76 -5.13 -9.29
C TYR A 37 -10.88 -5.09 -8.23
N GLY A 38 -10.75 -4.32 -7.17
CA GLY A 38 -11.74 -4.23 -6.10
C GLY A 38 -12.98 -3.43 -6.48
N ASN A 39 -12.90 -2.54 -7.48
CA ASN A 39 -14.01 -1.69 -7.91
C ASN A 39 -14.83 -2.29 -9.07
N LEU A 40 -14.44 -3.44 -9.61
CA LEU A 40 -15.19 -4.10 -10.67
C LEU A 40 -16.53 -4.63 -10.16
N LEU A 41 -17.57 -4.55 -10.98
CA LEU A 41 -18.87 -5.13 -10.67
C LEU A 41 -18.73 -6.66 -10.56
N GLY A 42 -19.08 -7.21 -9.38
CA GLY A 42 -18.88 -8.64 -9.10
C GLY A 42 -17.43 -9.01 -8.75
N ALA A 43 -16.61 -8.03 -8.40
CA ALA A 43 -15.24 -8.27 -7.97
C ALA A 43 -15.14 -9.25 -6.79
N GLU A 44 -14.13 -10.10 -6.84
CA GLU A 44 -13.78 -10.97 -5.72
C GLU A 44 -13.26 -10.15 -4.53
N PRO A 45 -13.51 -10.61 -3.29
CA PRO A 45 -12.96 -9.95 -2.11
C PRO A 45 -11.43 -9.97 -2.13
N ILE A 46 -10.82 -8.82 -1.84
CA ILE A 46 -9.37 -8.66 -1.74
C ILE A 46 -8.97 -8.66 -0.27
N MET A 47 -8.00 -9.50 0.09
CA MET A 47 -7.37 -9.51 1.41
C MET A 47 -5.92 -9.03 1.31
N ILE A 48 -5.63 -7.86 1.86
CA ILE A 48 -4.26 -7.35 2.01
C ILE A 48 -3.67 -7.93 3.28
N ILE A 49 -2.58 -8.70 3.14
CA ILE A 49 -1.87 -9.29 4.28
C ILE A 49 -0.68 -8.38 4.61
N SER A 50 -0.93 -7.39 5.43
CA SER A 50 0.07 -6.41 5.88
C SER A 50 -0.33 -5.76 7.19
N GLY A 51 0.67 -5.43 8.02
CA GLY A 51 0.47 -4.59 9.21
C GLY A 51 0.52 -3.10 8.93
N ASP A 52 0.82 -2.71 7.71
CA ASP A 52 0.97 -1.31 7.33
C ASP A 52 -0.35 -0.56 7.41
N LYS A 53 -0.31 0.63 8.02
CA LYS A 53 -1.51 1.45 8.23
C LYS A 53 -1.91 2.23 6.98
N ASP A 54 -1.03 2.38 6.00
CA ASP A 54 -1.30 3.11 4.77
C ASP A 54 -2.36 2.41 3.93
N PHE A 55 -2.46 1.09 4.03
CA PHE A 55 -3.53 0.32 3.38
C PHE A 55 -4.92 0.52 3.98
N ILE A 56 -5.05 1.18 5.13
CA ILE A 56 -6.37 1.52 5.71
C ILE A 56 -7.19 2.36 4.73
N GLN A 57 -6.56 3.25 3.96
CA GLN A 57 -7.23 4.08 2.96
C GLN A 57 -7.95 3.25 1.89
N LEU A 58 -7.41 2.07 1.53
CA LEU A 58 -7.98 1.17 0.53
C LEU A 58 -9.27 0.49 1.00
N GLN A 59 -9.53 0.46 2.31
CA GLN A 59 -10.77 -0.06 2.89
C GLN A 59 -11.98 0.85 2.63
N SER A 60 -11.80 1.99 1.96
CA SER A 60 -12.90 2.77 1.37
C SER A 60 -13.65 1.94 0.32
N ASN A 61 -13.01 0.95 -0.28
CA ASN A 61 -13.63 -0.07 -1.09
C ASN A 61 -14.10 -1.23 -0.18
N MET A 62 -15.39 -1.53 -0.18
CA MET A 62 -15.99 -2.58 0.67
C MET A 62 -15.48 -3.99 0.38
N ASN A 63 -14.93 -4.23 -0.82
CA ASN A 63 -14.35 -5.52 -1.20
C ASN A 63 -12.92 -5.69 -0.67
N VAL A 64 -12.29 -4.64 -0.14
CA VAL A 64 -10.92 -4.68 0.37
C VAL A 64 -10.92 -4.84 1.89
N LYS A 65 -10.21 -5.85 2.36
CA LYS A 65 -9.97 -6.12 3.79
C LYS A 65 -8.47 -6.21 4.04
N GLN A 66 -8.08 -6.00 5.28
CA GLN A 66 -6.67 -6.05 5.68
C GLN A 66 -6.49 -6.94 6.92
N TYR A 67 -5.47 -7.79 6.89
CA TYR A 67 -5.09 -8.65 8.00
C TYR A 67 -3.62 -8.41 8.36
N ASN A 68 -3.36 -8.15 9.64
CA ASN A 68 -2.00 -8.03 10.18
C ASN A 68 -1.51 -9.41 10.64
N PRO A 69 -0.55 -10.04 9.93
CA PRO A 69 -0.08 -11.39 10.25
C PRO A 69 0.75 -11.45 11.54
N VAL A 70 1.43 -10.36 11.91
CA VAL A 70 2.22 -10.28 13.15
C VAL A 70 1.32 -10.19 14.37
N MET A 71 0.30 -9.33 14.31
CA MET A 71 -0.68 -9.18 15.40
C MET A 71 -1.81 -10.21 15.35
N LYS A 72 -1.87 -11.03 14.28
CA LYS A 72 -2.89 -12.06 14.02
C LYS A 72 -4.32 -11.53 14.13
N LYS A 73 -4.59 -10.34 13.57
CA LYS A 73 -5.90 -9.71 13.62
C LYS A 73 -6.21 -8.89 12.38
N ASN A 74 -7.49 -8.70 12.13
CA ASN A 74 -7.93 -7.77 11.10
C ASN A 74 -7.59 -6.34 11.51
N VAL A 75 -7.15 -5.55 10.53
CA VAL A 75 -7.00 -4.09 10.64
C VAL A 75 -8.27 -3.47 10.07
N THR A 76 -8.99 -2.70 10.88
CA THR A 76 -10.24 -2.06 10.45
C THR A 76 -10.26 -0.62 10.94
N HIS A 77 -10.85 0.26 10.15
CA HIS A 77 -11.09 1.66 10.53
C HIS A 77 -12.52 2.07 10.18
N ALA A 78 -13.18 2.78 11.11
CA ALA A 78 -14.57 3.17 10.95
C ALA A 78 -14.81 4.13 9.76
N ASN A 79 -13.80 4.93 9.42
CA ASN A 79 -13.86 5.86 8.30
C ASN A 79 -12.49 5.99 7.63
N PRO A 80 -12.18 5.14 6.64
CA PRO A 80 -10.89 5.16 5.93
C PRO A 80 -10.58 6.50 5.25
N GLY A 81 -11.59 7.19 4.73
CA GLY A 81 -11.41 8.50 4.10
C GLY A 81 -10.99 9.60 5.09
N LEU A 82 -11.56 9.60 6.30
CA LEU A 82 -11.11 10.52 7.35
C LEU A 82 -9.71 10.14 7.87
N TYR A 83 -9.39 8.85 7.93
CA TYR A 83 -8.06 8.38 8.27
C TYR A 83 -7.01 8.91 7.28
N LEU A 84 -7.24 8.73 5.97
CA LEU A 84 -6.35 9.27 4.93
C LEU A 84 -6.16 10.78 5.08
N LYS A 85 -7.25 11.51 5.32
CA LYS A 85 -7.19 12.96 5.48
C LYS A 85 -6.40 13.38 6.72
N GLU A 86 -6.54 12.68 7.83
CA GLU A 86 -5.71 12.87 9.01
C GLU A 86 -4.24 12.59 8.71
N HIS A 87 -3.95 11.53 7.96
CA HIS A 87 -2.59 11.17 7.56
C HIS A 87 -1.97 12.25 6.69
N ILE A 88 -2.66 12.78 5.69
CA ILE A 88 -2.21 13.92 4.88
C ILE A 88 -1.89 15.15 5.75
N ILE A 89 -2.75 15.45 6.73
CA ILE A 89 -2.53 16.57 7.66
C ILE A 89 -1.28 16.36 8.51
N ARG A 90 -1.12 15.18 9.08
CA ARG A 90 -0.01 14.87 10.00
C ARG A 90 1.31 14.63 9.29
N GLY A 91 1.26 14.20 8.02
CA GLY A 91 2.40 13.63 7.33
C GLY A 91 2.81 12.28 7.93
N ASP A 92 3.88 11.71 7.41
CA ASP A 92 4.52 10.51 7.92
C ASP A 92 6.02 10.74 8.09
N THR A 93 6.46 10.81 9.35
CA THR A 93 7.88 11.04 9.65
C THR A 93 8.74 9.82 9.36
N GLY A 94 8.16 8.62 9.34
CA GLY A 94 8.84 7.37 8.98
C GLY A 94 9.25 7.38 7.50
N ASP A 95 8.38 7.89 6.65
CA ASP A 95 8.58 8.00 5.21
C ASP A 95 9.14 9.37 4.77
N GLY A 96 9.53 10.20 5.74
CA GLY A 96 10.14 11.49 5.45
C GLY A 96 9.13 12.58 5.03
N VAL A 97 7.85 12.40 5.31
CA VAL A 97 6.78 13.36 4.98
C VAL A 97 6.47 14.24 6.18
N PRO A 98 6.85 15.53 6.18
CA PRO A 98 6.53 16.46 7.26
C PRO A 98 5.04 16.79 7.28
N ASN A 99 4.50 17.25 8.42
CA ASN A 99 3.12 17.70 8.46
C ASN A 99 2.88 18.90 7.52
N PHE A 100 1.61 19.12 7.11
CA PHE A 100 1.27 20.13 6.10
C PHE A 100 1.60 21.60 6.47
N MET A 101 1.82 21.88 7.76
CA MET A 101 2.23 23.24 8.20
C MET A 101 3.76 23.40 8.23
N SER A 102 4.53 22.36 7.95
CA SER A 102 5.99 22.35 8.00
C SER A 102 6.60 22.44 6.60
N ASN A 103 7.79 23.01 6.52
CA ASN A 103 8.55 23.13 5.27
C ASN A 103 9.02 21.75 4.79
N ASP A 104 9.38 21.65 3.52
CA ASP A 104 9.81 20.39 2.86
C ASP A 104 11.07 19.80 3.51
N ASP A 105 11.97 20.66 3.98
CA ASP A 105 13.26 20.30 4.59
C ASP A 105 13.21 20.12 6.12
N GLN A 106 12.02 20.22 6.71
CA GLN A 106 11.84 20.24 8.18
C GLN A 106 12.48 19.01 8.84
N LEU A 107 12.28 17.82 8.29
CA LEU A 107 12.81 16.58 8.84
C LEU A 107 14.33 16.45 8.63
N VAL A 108 14.83 16.90 7.48
CA VAL A 108 16.26 16.89 7.14
C VAL A 108 17.05 17.83 8.04
N LEU A 109 16.49 19.03 8.29
CA LEU A 109 17.11 20.02 9.17
C LEU A 109 16.91 19.73 10.66
N GLY A 110 16.07 18.76 11.01
CA GLY A 110 15.74 18.43 12.40
C GLY A 110 15.04 19.57 13.14
N THR A 111 14.42 20.50 12.42
CA THR A 111 13.70 21.62 13.06
C THR A 111 12.38 21.14 13.67
N ARG A 112 11.94 21.87 14.72
CA ARG A 112 10.71 21.50 15.40
C ARG A 112 9.49 21.69 14.48
N ALA A 113 8.71 20.64 14.30
CA ALA A 113 7.45 20.69 13.56
C ALA A 113 6.44 21.64 14.25
N LYS A 114 5.64 22.33 13.44
CA LYS A 114 4.50 23.11 13.95
C LYS A 114 3.47 22.14 14.56
N PRO A 115 3.02 22.36 15.83
CA PRO A 115 2.11 21.42 16.49
C PRO A 115 0.72 21.46 15.87
N ILE A 116 0.13 20.29 15.64
CA ILE A 116 -1.27 20.14 15.23
C ILE A 116 -2.10 19.87 16.49
N MET A 117 -2.88 20.87 16.90
CA MET A 117 -3.77 20.74 18.06
C MET A 117 -4.95 19.82 17.73
N THR A 118 -5.30 18.90 18.61
CA THR A 118 -6.40 17.92 18.43
C THR A 118 -7.70 18.60 18.00
N LYS A 119 -8.09 19.69 18.66
CA LYS A 119 -9.29 20.47 18.32
C LYS A 119 -9.29 20.98 16.87
N ASN A 120 -8.14 21.39 16.37
CA ASN A 120 -8.01 21.85 14.98
C ASN A 120 -8.10 20.67 14.03
N LEU A 121 -7.42 19.57 14.32
CA LEU A 121 -7.47 18.36 13.52
C LEU A 121 -8.91 17.85 13.36
N GLU A 122 -9.65 17.67 14.46
CA GLU A 122 -11.05 17.23 14.46
C GLU A 122 -11.97 18.10 13.59
N ARG A 123 -11.62 19.38 13.47
CA ARG A 123 -12.32 20.31 12.58
C ARG A 123 -11.86 20.15 11.14
N TRP A 124 -10.55 20.18 10.90
CA TRP A 124 -9.96 20.18 9.56
C TRP A 124 -10.24 18.90 8.77
N ILE A 125 -10.28 17.74 9.42
CA ILE A 125 -10.62 16.49 8.76
C ILE A 125 -12.03 16.48 8.15
N LYS A 126 -12.93 17.36 8.58
CA LYS A 126 -14.30 17.51 8.10
C LYS A 126 -14.47 18.63 7.06
N MET A 127 -13.45 19.47 6.87
CA MET A 127 -13.47 20.63 5.97
C MET A 127 -12.69 20.32 4.68
N LYS A 128 -12.94 21.08 3.62
CA LYS A 128 -12.07 21.04 2.43
C LYS A 128 -10.75 21.75 2.74
N PRO A 129 -9.61 21.32 2.13
CA PRO A 129 -8.32 21.95 2.41
C PRO A 129 -8.30 23.46 2.15
N GLU A 130 -9.01 23.93 1.14
CA GLU A 130 -9.13 25.35 0.79
C GLU A 130 -9.81 26.20 1.87
N GLU A 131 -10.58 25.58 2.76
CA GLU A 131 -11.33 26.29 3.82
C GLU A 131 -10.48 26.54 5.07
N PHE A 132 -9.36 25.83 5.27
CA PHE A 132 -8.53 25.98 6.45
C PHE A 132 -7.05 26.21 6.17
N CYS A 133 -6.58 26.02 4.95
CA CYS A 133 -5.20 26.25 4.56
C CYS A 133 -4.96 27.68 4.08
N THR A 134 -3.81 28.26 4.46
CA THR A 134 -3.23 29.38 3.72
C THR A 134 -2.69 28.88 2.37
N SER A 135 -2.31 29.77 1.46
CA SER A 135 -1.73 29.35 0.18
C SER A 135 -0.49 28.46 0.34
N GLU A 136 0.38 28.76 1.31
CA GLU A 136 1.55 27.96 1.63
C GLU A 136 1.16 26.56 2.17
N TYR A 137 0.22 26.51 3.10
CA TYR A 137 -0.23 25.24 3.68
C TYR A 137 -1.02 24.39 2.71
N LEU A 138 -1.73 25.01 1.77
CA LEU A 138 -2.42 24.31 0.70
C LEU A 138 -1.43 23.62 -0.26
N ARG A 139 -0.32 24.29 -0.61
CA ARG A 139 0.77 23.66 -1.38
C ARG A 139 1.33 22.44 -0.61
N ASN A 140 1.59 22.60 0.68
CA ASN A 140 2.12 21.51 1.50
C ASN A 140 1.11 20.37 1.69
N TRP A 141 -0.19 20.69 1.77
CA TRP A 141 -1.25 19.71 1.73
C TRP A 141 -1.18 18.86 0.47
N HIS A 142 -1.09 19.49 -0.71
CA HIS A 142 -0.99 18.77 -1.99
C HIS A 142 0.30 17.95 -2.09
N ARG A 143 1.42 18.44 -1.56
CA ARG A 143 2.65 17.66 -1.43
C ARG A 143 2.40 16.36 -0.65
N ASN A 144 1.81 16.48 0.55
CA ASN A 144 1.53 15.31 1.37
C ASN A 144 0.50 14.39 0.71
N GLN A 145 -0.52 14.94 0.07
CA GLN A 145 -1.50 14.15 -0.65
C GLN A 145 -0.84 13.32 -1.76
N GLN A 146 0.05 13.88 -2.53
CA GLN A 146 0.78 13.17 -3.58
C GLN A 146 1.69 12.05 -3.05
N LEU A 147 2.16 12.16 -1.81
CA LEU A 147 3.08 11.19 -1.20
C LEU A 147 2.36 10.11 -0.40
N VAL A 148 1.18 10.41 0.16
CA VAL A 148 0.47 9.53 1.10
C VAL A 148 -0.74 8.86 0.48
N ASP A 149 -1.41 9.52 -0.47
CA ASP A 149 -2.63 9.00 -1.10
C ASP A 149 -2.28 8.11 -2.29
N LEU A 150 -2.48 6.81 -2.13
CA LEU A 150 -2.18 5.78 -3.14
C LEU A 150 -2.97 5.93 -4.45
N ASN A 151 -3.95 6.82 -4.51
CA ASN A 151 -4.61 7.18 -5.77
C ASN A 151 -3.74 8.06 -6.66
N PHE A 152 -2.71 8.70 -6.11
CA PHE A 152 -1.81 9.61 -6.84
C PHE A 152 -0.60 8.91 -7.48
N THR A 153 -0.52 7.59 -7.43
CA THR A 153 0.47 6.84 -8.24
C THR A 153 0.41 7.31 -9.70
N PRO A 154 1.53 7.69 -10.34
CA PRO A 154 1.55 8.17 -11.72
C PRO A 154 0.95 7.19 -12.72
N ASP A 155 0.27 7.69 -13.75
CA ASP A 155 -0.48 6.85 -14.70
C ASP A 155 0.42 5.89 -15.51
N ASP A 156 1.66 6.30 -15.82
CA ASP A 156 2.64 5.42 -16.46
C ASP A 156 3.02 4.23 -15.56
N ILE A 157 3.15 4.48 -14.26
CA ILE A 157 3.42 3.44 -13.25
C ILE A 157 2.18 2.55 -13.06
N LYS A 158 0.97 3.12 -12.97
CA LYS A 158 -0.29 2.34 -12.90
C LYS A 158 -0.41 1.37 -14.06
N THR A 159 -0.19 1.86 -15.28
CA THR A 159 -0.23 1.02 -16.49
C THR A 159 0.80 -0.10 -16.41
N ALA A 160 2.05 0.22 -16.05
CA ALA A 160 3.10 -0.78 -15.93
C ALA A 160 2.79 -1.85 -14.86
N ILE A 161 2.15 -1.47 -13.74
CA ILE A 161 1.71 -2.42 -12.70
C ILE A 161 0.65 -3.38 -13.23
N LEU A 162 -0.38 -2.84 -13.91
CA LEU A 162 -1.46 -3.66 -14.46
C LEU A 162 -0.95 -4.61 -15.55
N ASP A 163 -0.05 -4.15 -16.40
CA ASP A 163 0.57 -4.97 -17.45
C ASP A 163 1.45 -6.07 -16.85
N ALA A 164 2.28 -5.75 -15.85
CA ALA A 164 3.11 -6.72 -15.15
C ALA A 164 2.29 -7.78 -14.41
N PHE A 165 1.14 -7.39 -13.84
CA PHE A 165 0.22 -8.32 -13.20
C PHE A 165 -0.48 -9.24 -14.21
N LYS A 166 -0.96 -8.69 -15.32
CA LYS A 166 -1.60 -9.46 -16.41
C LYS A 166 -0.64 -10.41 -17.11
N ALA A 167 0.61 -9.99 -17.33
CA ALA A 167 1.63 -10.82 -17.98
C ALA A 167 1.94 -12.14 -17.22
N GLN A 168 1.50 -12.24 -15.98
CA GLN A 168 1.66 -13.44 -15.15
C GLN A 168 0.36 -14.25 -15.00
N GLU A 169 -0.60 -14.05 -15.89
CA GLU A 169 -1.79 -14.90 -15.98
C GLU A 169 -1.43 -16.32 -16.43
N GLY A 170 -2.17 -17.30 -15.93
CA GLY A 170 -1.97 -18.71 -16.29
C GLY A 170 -0.85 -19.43 -15.54
N LYS A 171 -0.25 -18.81 -14.53
CA LYS A 171 0.67 -19.52 -13.62
C LYS A 171 -0.08 -20.64 -12.89
N ASP A 172 0.55 -21.81 -12.82
CA ASP A 172 0.00 -23.01 -12.21
C ASP A 172 0.99 -23.68 -11.25
N ARG A 173 0.59 -24.82 -10.72
CA ARG A 173 1.37 -25.61 -9.75
C ARG A 173 2.32 -26.62 -10.38
N SER A 174 2.43 -26.67 -11.69
CA SER A 174 3.15 -27.75 -12.41
C SER A 174 4.61 -27.89 -12.02
N LYS A 175 5.25 -26.77 -11.65
CA LYS A 175 6.66 -26.75 -11.26
C LYS A 175 6.92 -26.97 -9.76
N LEU A 176 5.89 -26.92 -8.90
CA LEU A 176 6.06 -26.98 -7.45
C LEU A 176 6.61 -28.31 -6.96
N PHE A 177 6.13 -29.43 -7.52
CA PHE A 177 6.55 -30.75 -7.10
C PHE A 177 8.06 -30.93 -7.32
N ASP A 178 8.53 -30.64 -8.52
CA ASP A 178 9.96 -30.76 -8.85
C ASP A 178 10.84 -29.83 -8.02
N TYR A 179 10.35 -28.62 -7.75
CA TYR A 179 11.02 -27.67 -6.86
C TYR A 179 11.15 -28.22 -5.43
N PHE A 180 10.06 -28.76 -4.85
CA PHE A 180 10.08 -29.29 -3.49
C PHE A 180 10.97 -30.53 -3.37
N ILE A 181 10.99 -31.41 -4.38
CA ILE A 181 11.89 -32.56 -4.41
C ILE A 181 13.35 -32.10 -4.50
N LYS A 182 13.66 -31.18 -5.41
CA LYS A 182 15.01 -30.61 -5.59
C LYS A 182 15.60 -30.07 -4.30
N TYR A 183 14.79 -29.34 -3.54
CA TYR A 183 15.21 -28.69 -2.28
C TYR A 183 14.90 -29.53 -1.02
N LYS A 184 14.44 -30.77 -1.19
CA LYS A 184 14.11 -31.71 -0.08
C LYS A 184 13.10 -31.13 0.92
N LEU A 185 12.09 -30.43 0.44
CA LEU A 185 11.06 -29.78 1.25
C LEU A 185 9.88 -30.74 1.49
N ALA A 186 10.14 -31.86 2.18
CA ALA A 186 9.18 -32.96 2.37
C ALA A 186 7.83 -32.48 2.93
N THR A 187 7.85 -31.66 3.99
CA THR A 187 6.63 -31.12 4.60
C THR A 187 5.79 -30.29 3.63
N LEU A 188 6.42 -29.50 2.78
CA LEU A 188 5.71 -28.70 1.76
C LEU A 188 5.17 -29.59 0.65
N THR A 189 5.85 -30.69 0.33
CA THR A 189 5.37 -31.66 -0.66
C THR A 189 4.08 -32.34 -0.18
N GLU A 190 3.96 -32.67 1.11
CA GLU A 190 2.74 -33.24 1.70
C GLU A 190 1.54 -32.27 1.63
N HIS A 191 1.80 -30.96 1.61
CA HIS A 191 0.82 -29.88 1.57
C HIS A 191 0.77 -29.16 0.22
N ILE A 192 1.23 -29.75 -0.85
CA ILE A 192 1.29 -29.12 -2.18
C ILE A 192 -0.08 -28.64 -2.68
N GLY A 193 -1.16 -29.21 -2.17
CA GLY A 193 -2.53 -28.79 -2.47
C GLY A 193 -2.93 -27.42 -1.92
N ASP A 194 -2.18 -26.91 -0.93
CA ASP A 194 -2.49 -25.66 -0.24
C ASP A 194 -1.90 -24.41 -0.98
N PHE A 195 -1.10 -24.64 -2.03
CA PHE A 195 -0.46 -23.60 -2.84
C PHE A 195 -1.29 -23.18 -4.05
#